data_88a8ab50778d23dc7541b07f725baa34
#
_entry.id   88a8ab50778d23dc7541b07f725baa34
#
_cell.length_a   1.000
_cell.length_b   1.000
_cell.length_c   1.000
_cell.angle_alpha   90.00
_cell.angle_beta   90.00
_cell.angle_gamma   90.00
#
_symmetry.space_group_name_H-M   'P 1'
#
loop_
_entity.id
_entity.type
_entity.pdbx_description
1 polymer ?
#
loop_
_entity_poly.entity_id
_entity_poly.type
_entity_poly.pdbx_seq_one_letter_code
_entity_poly.pdbx_strand_id
1 'polypeptide(L)'
;RLYSYVFQASEENKNKTFQFKNSSGEMEDTKGDCYIGIKYRGKLWRFLEPGKDDAFESNSDGNSGYLRFCENIGVECPVEKREINGEEIEVKILPDLSPNDVLGKPVIAFVDLGRPWTNKDGERKQYWDAKFLKKWEDGKAITISGDDNAIPF
;
A
#
# COMPACT_ATOMS: atom_id res chain seq x y z
N ARG A 1 10.85 9.27 -12.08
CA ARG A 1 9.68 10.10 -11.68
C ARG A 1 9.22 9.77 -10.29
N LEU A 2 8.75 10.76 -9.55
CA LEU A 2 8.18 10.62 -8.22
C LEU A 2 6.67 10.80 -8.28
N TYR A 3 5.93 9.88 -7.70
CA TYR A 3 4.48 9.94 -7.54
C TYR A 3 4.12 10.06 -6.06
N SER A 4 3.15 10.90 -5.76
CA SER A 4 2.55 11.00 -4.43
C SER A 4 1.09 10.57 -4.51
N TYR A 5 0.63 9.76 -3.55
CA TYR A 5 -0.74 9.26 -3.54
C TYR A 5 -1.32 9.25 -2.13
N VAL A 6 -2.65 9.24 -2.07
CA VAL A 6 -3.40 9.17 -0.82
C VAL A 6 -4.56 8.20 -0.99
N PHE A 7 -4.67 7.22 -0.09
CA PHE A 7 -5.89 6.44 0.11
C PHE A 7 -6.55 6.86 1.41
N GLN A 8 -7.87 6.86 1.41
CA GLN A 8 -8.67 7.22 2.57
C GLN A 8 -9.63 6.07 2.92
N ALA A 9 -9.84 5.83 4.20
CA ALA A 9 -10.79 4.84 4.65
C ALA A 9 -12.20 5.17 4.14
N SER A 10 -12.90 4.15 3.60
CA SER A 10 -14.24 4.30 3.06
C SER A 10 -15.28 4.48 4.17
N GLU A 11 -16.24 5.38 3.96
CA GLU A 11 -17.41 5.57 4.83
C GLU A 11 -18.26 4.28 5.00
N GLU A 12 -18.21 3.38 4.03
CA GLU A 12 -18.89 2.08 4.10
C GLU A 12 -18.45 1.22 5.28
N ASN A 13 -17.24 1.48 5.80
CA ASN A 13 -16.69 0.76 6.94
C ASN A 13 -17.23 1.24 8.28
N LYS A 14 -17.97 2.34 8.33
CA LYS A 14 -18.42 3.00 9.57
C LYS A 14 -19.14 2.07 10.54
N ASN A 15 -20.00 1.21 10.03
CA ASN A 15 -20.83 0.31 10.83
C ASN A 15 -20.27 -1.12 10.95
N LYS A 16 -19.11 -1.38 10.37
CA LYS A 16 -18.45 -2.69 10.45
C LYS A 16 -17.67 -2.81 11.77
N THR A 17 -17.59 -4.03 12.30
CA THR A 17 -16.75 -4.36 13.45
C THR A 17 -15.42 -4.92 12.94
N PHE A 18 -14.34 -4.44 13.51
CA PHE A 18 -12.98 -4.88 13.23
C PHE A 18 -12.33 -5.37 14.51
N GLN A 19 -11.40 -6.29 14.37
CA GLN A 19 -10.57 -6.75 15.48
C GLN A 19 -9.18 -6.13 15.38
N PHE A 20 -8.63 -5.74 16.51
CA PHE A 20 -7.24 -5.29 16.60
C PHE A 20 -6.56 -5.86 17.83
N LYS A 21 -5.25 -5.96 17.78
CA LYS A 21 -4.42 -6.39 18.89
C LYS A 21 -4.04 -5.20 19.74
N ASN A 22 -4.45 -5.19 21.00
CA ASN A 22 -4.14 -4.11 21.93
C ASN A 22 -2.68 -4.16 22.42
N SER A 23 -2.27 -3.20 23.23
CA SER A 23 -0.90 -3.11 23.77
C SER A 23 -0.52 -4.27 24.68
N SER A 24 -1.50 -5.01 25.21
CA SER A 24 -1.30 -6.22 26.01
C SER A 24 -1.23 -7.50 25.18
N GLY A 25 -1.43 -7.38 23.86
CA GLY A 25 -1.44 -8.52 22.94
C GLY A 25 -2.78 -9.23 22.84
N GLU A 26 -3.84 -8.70 23.45
CA GLU A 26 -5.19 -9.26 23.41
C GLU A 26 -5.96 -8.71 22.21
N MET A 27 -6.86 -9.54 21.64
CA MET A 27 -7.73 -9.11 20.55
C MET A 27 -8.94 -8.39 21.14
N GLU A 28 -9.20 -7.18 20.64
CA GLU A 28 -10.36 -6.36 20.98
C GLU A 28 -11.17 -5.99 19.75
N ASP A 29 -12.49 -5.91 19.94
CA ASP A 29 -13.40 -5.44 18.89
C ASP A 29 -13.49 -3.91 18.91
N THR A 30 -13.47 -3.33 17.72
CA THR A 30 -13.69 -1.90 17.52
C THR A 30 -14.63 -1.65 16.36
N LYS A 31 -15.32 -0.53 16.39
CA LYS A 31 -16.18 -0.13 15.28
C LYS A 31 -15.39 0.61 14.20
N GLY A 32 -15.83 0.47 12.97
CA GLY A 32 -15.18 1.08 11.83
C GLY A 32 -15.21 2.60 11.81
N ASP A 33 -16.09 3.24 12.61
CA ASP A 33 -16.13 4.70 12.73
C ASP A 33 -14.83 5.30 13.23
N CYS A 34 -14.07 4.60 14.07
CA CYS A 34 -12.75 5.06 14.52
C CYS A 34 -11.69 5.09 13.39
N TYR A 35 -11.93 4.41 12.28
CA TYR A 35 -11.04 4.40 11.12
C TYR A 35 -11.42 5.39 10.03
N ILE A 36 -12.64 5.99 10.11
CA ILE A 36 -13.07 6.98 9.14
C ILE A 36 -12.14 8.19 9.17
N GLY A 37 -11.70 8.60 7.99
CA GLY A 37 -10.75 9.71 7.85
C GLY A 37 -9.27 9.33 7.97
N ILE A 38 -8.94 8.08 8.34
CA ILE A 38 -7.55 7.60 8.25
C ILE A 38 -7.10 7.66 6.79
N LYS A 39 -5.92 8.21 6.59
CA LYS A 39 -5.31 8.35 5.27
C LYS A 39 -3.98 7.64 5.24
N TYR A 40 -3.80 6.78 4.25
CA TYR A 40 -2.50 6.28 3.87
C TYR A 40 -1.89 7.20 2.82
N ARG A 41 -0.73 7.78 3.12
CA ARG A 41 0.00 8.64 2.20
C ARG A 41 1.31 7.96 1.86
N GLY A 42 1.58 7.86 0.58
CA GLY A 42 2.80 7.24 0.10
C GLY A 42 3.46 8.03 -1.00
N LYS A 43 4.70 7.67 -1.24
CA LYS A 43 5.49 8.14 -2.37
C LYS A 43 6.08 6.94 -3.08
N LEU A 44 6.09 7.00 -4.39
CA LEU A 44 6.61 5.96 -5.26
C LEU A 44 7.62 6.57 -6.22
N TRP A 45 8.70 5.85 -6.44
CA TRP A 45 9.65 6.16 -7.49
C TRP A 45 9.47 5.19 -8.64
N ARG A 46 9.36 5.74 -9.84
CA ARG A 46 9.48 5.01 -11.10
C ARG A 46 10.82 5.40 -11.71
N PHE A 47 11.78 4.50 -11.64
CA PHE A 47 13.10 4.71 -12.21
C PHE A 47 13.04 4.39 -13.69
N LEU A 48 13.46 5.34 -14.50
CA LEU A 48 13.46 5.24 -15.95
C LEU A 48 14.78 4.67 -16.43
N GLU A 49 14.74 3.97 -17.56
CA GLU A 49 15.96 3.63 -18.28
C GLU A 49 16.67 4.93 -18.73
N PRO A 50 18.00 5.04 -18.59
CA PRO A 50 18.72 6.26 -18.93
C PRO A 50 18.43 6.74 -20.35
N GLY A 51 17.97 7.99 -20.46
CA GLY A 51 17.63 8.64 -21.74
C GLY A 51 16.31 8.20 -22.37
N LYS A 52 15.51 7.40 -21.68
CA LYS A 52 14.18 6.95 -22.17
C LYS A 52 13.07 7.30 -21.17
N ASP A 53 11.83 7.28 -21.66
CA ASP A 53 10.62 7.36 -20.83
C ASP A 53 10.13 5.97 -20.41
N ASP A 54 10.96 4.95 -20.57
CA ASP A 54 10.68 3.55 -20.33
C ASP A 54 11.13 3.14 -18.93
N ALA A 55 10.38 2.27 -18.29
CA ALA A 55 10.73 1.67 -17.00
C ALA A 55 10.25 0.23 -16.95
N PHE A 56 11.07 -0.65 -16.42
CA PHE A 56 10.72 -2.05 -16.25
C PHE A 56 11.21 -2.58 -14.90
N GLU A 57 10.61 -3.67 -14.47
CA GLU A 57 11.10 -4.39 -13.30
C GLU A 57 12.49 -4.96 -13.59
N SER A 58 13.43 -4.68 -12.69
CA SER A 58 14.67 -5.43 -12.60
C SER A 58 15.03 -5.63 -11.13
N ASN A 59 15.84 -6.66 -10.83
CA ASN A 59 16.27 -6.98 -9.47
C ASN A 59 17.20 -5.92 -8.86
N SER A 60 17.67 -4.96 -9.64
CA SER A 60 18.73 -4.03 -9.24
C SER A 60 18.34 -2.56 -9.20
N ASP A 61 17.18 -2.18 -9.71
CA ASP A 61 16.84 -0.77 -9.98
C ASP A 61 15.86 -0.11 -9.02
N GLY A 62 15.36 -0.84 -8.04
CA GLY A 62 14.44 -0.28 -7.05
C GLY A 62 12.99 -0.11 -7.52
N ASN A 63 12.61 -0.62 -8.69
CA ASN A 63 11.25 -0.52 -9.23
C ASN A 63 10.24 -1.48 -8.59
N SER A 64 10.67 -2.38 -7.70
CA SER A 64 9.80 -3.37 -7.05
C SER A 64 8.64 -2.74 -6.27
N GLY A 65 8.85 -1.59 -5.64
CA GLY A 65 7.81 -0.85 -4.93
C GLY A 65 6.73 -0.30 -5.88
N TYR A 66 7.15 0.19 -7.04
CA TYR A 66 6.24 0.67 -8.07
C TYR A 66 5.41 -0.46 -8.69
N LEU A 67 6.06 -1.57 -9.03
CA LEU A 67 5.37 -2.77 -9.52
C LEU A 67 4.31 -3.25 -8.53
N ARG A 68 4.68 -3.41 -7.25
CA ARG A 68 3.75 -3.83 -6.21
C ARG A 68 2.57 -2.88 -6.06
N PHE A 69 2.80 -1.58 -6.20
CA PHE A 69 1.72 -0.61 -6.17
C PHE A 69 0.77 -0.80 -7.35
N CYS A 70 1.27 -0.94 -8.59
CA CYS A 70 0.45 -1.22 -9.76
C CYS A 70 -0.42 -2.47 -9.54
N GLU A 71 0.18 -3.56 -9.07
CA GLU A 71 -0.53 -4.81 -8.79
C GLU A 71 -1.62 -4.62 -7.72
N ASN A 72 -1.34 -3.85 -6.66
CA ASN A 72 -2.30 -3.59 -5.59
C ASN A 72 -3.52 -2.78 -6.06
N ILE A 73 -3.34 -1.84 -6.97
CA ILE A 73 -4.45 -1.06 -7.55
C ILE A 73 -5.08 -1.71 -8.78
N GLY A 74 -4.61 -2.91 -9.17
CA GLY A 74 -5.14 -3.66 -10.29
C GLY A 74 -4.76 -3.10 -11.67
N VAL A 75 -3.63 -2.41 -11.77
CA VAL A 75 -3.05 -1.99 -13.04
C VAL A 75 -2.13 -3.10 -13.56
N GLU A 76 -2.38 -3.52 -14.78
CA GLU A 76 -1.56 -4.55 -15.44
C GLU A 76 -0.22 -3.99 -15.89
N CYS A 77 0.84 -4.76 -15.65
CA CYS A 77 2.17 -4.50 -16.14
C CYS A 77 2.50 -5.53 -17.23
N PRO A 78 2.49 -5.15 -18.52
CA PRO A 78 2.77 -6.08 -19.62
C PRO A 78 4.16 -6.69 -19.49
N VAL A 79 4.29 -7.92 -19.94
CA VAL A 79 5.57 -8.64 -20.00
C VAL A 79 6.17 -8.49 -21.38
N GLU A 80 7.43 -8.06 -21.45
CA GLU A 80 8.19 -7.95 -22.69
C GLU A 80 9.54 -8.63 -22.54
N LYS A 81 10.10 -9.07 -23.68
CA LYS A 81 11.47 -9.56 -23.74
C LYS A 81 12.43 -8.38 -23.95
N ARG A 82 13.46 -8.32 -23.14
CA ARG A 82 14.52 -7.31 -23.20
C ARG A 82 15.87 -7.95 -23.17
N GLU A 83 16.78 -7.40 -23.95
CA GLU A 83 18.19 -7.76 -23.87
C GLU A 83 18.85 -6.93 -22.77
N ILE A 84 19.32 -7.60 -21.72
CA ILE A 84 20.02 -6.97 -20.59
C ILE A 84 21.34 -7.71 -20.40
N ASN A 85 22.44 -6.98 -20.49
CA ASN A 85 23.80 -7.54 -20.37
C ASN A 85 24.10 -8.68 -21.37
N GLY A 86 23.48 -8.65 -22.57
CA GLY A 86 23.66 -9.67 -23.60
C GLY A 86 22.78 -10.92 -23.43
N GLU A 87 21.88 -10.92 -22.47
CA GLU A 87 20.89 -11.99 -22.25
C GLU A 87 19.48 -11.48 -22.51
N GLU A 88 18.69 -12.29 -23.24
CA GLU A 88 17.26 -12.01 -23.42
C GLU A 88 16.49 -12.50 -22.19
N ILE A 89 15.89 -11.55 -21.45
CA ILE A 89 15.08 -11.84 -20.28
C ILE A 89 13.66 -11.27 -20.43
N GLU A 90 12.69 -11.87 -19.76
CA GLU A 90 11.34 -11.33 -19.64
C GLU A 90 11.27 -10.36 -18.47
N VAL A 91 10.76 -9.17 -18.74
CA VAL A 91 10.58 -8.11 -17.74
C VAL A 91 9.16 -7.57 -17.77
N LYS A 92 8.65 -7.14 -16.64
CA LYS A 92 7.38 -6.41 -16.56
C LYS A 92 7.62 -4.94 -16.85
N ILE A 93 6.91 -4.40 -17.82
CA ILE A 93 6.96 -2.97 -18.16
C ILE A 93 6.07 -2.21 -17.20
N LEU A 94 6.61 -1.15 -16.62
CA LEU A 94 5.95 -0.33 -15.62
C LEU A 94 5.28 0.88 -16.30
N PRO A 95 3.93 0.96 -16.35
CA PRO A 95 3.23 2.04 -17.00
C PRO A 95 3.49 3.38 -16.29
N ASP A 96 3.37 4.47 -17.04
CA ASP A 96 3.36 5.82 -16.47
C ASP A 96 1.94 6.11 -15.96
N LEU A 97 1.74 5.96 -14.65
CA LEU A 97 0.43 6.11 -14.04
C LEU A 97 -0.07 7.57 -14.14
N SER A 98 -1.29 7.70 -14.61
CA SER A 98 -2.06 8.93 -14.57
C SER A 98 -2.94 8.98 -13.31
N PRO A 99 -3.48 10.16 -12.93
CA PRO A 99 -4.47 10.23 -11.87
C PRO A 99 -5.68 9.31 -12.08
N ASN A 100 -6.12 9.14 -13.32
CA ASN A 100 -7.27 8.30 -13.66
C ASN A 100 -7.03 6.80 -13.40
N ASP A 101 -5.78 6.36 -13.44
CA ASP A 101 -5.42 4.97 -13.16
C ASP A 101 -5.53 4.64 -11.66
N VAL A 102 -5.49 5.66 -10.80
CA VAL A 102 -5.44 5.51 -9.34
C VAL A 102 -6.74 5.94 -8.66
N LEU A 103 -7.40 6.99 -9.18
CA LEU A 103 -8.61 7.53 -8.57
C LEU A 103 -9.75 6.49 -8.54
N GLY A 104 -10.38 6.34 -7.37
CA GLY A 104 -11.48 5.42 -7.15
C GLY A 104 -11.10 3.94 -7.11
N LYS A 105 -9.82 3.59 -7.20
CA LYS A 105 -9.39 2.20 -7.07
C LYS A 105 -9.48 1.75 -5.61
N PRO A 106 -10.25 0.70 -5.29
CA PRO A 106 -10.30 0.16 -3.95
C PRO A 106 -9.02 -0.60 -3.62
N VAL A 107 -8.59 -0.51 -2.37
CA VAL A 107 -7.47 -1.27 -1.82
C VAL A 107 -7.79 -1.70 -0.40
N ILE A 108 -7.11 -2.71 0.08
CA ILE A 108 -7.14 -3.11 1.48
C ILE A 108 -5.95 -2.43 2.18
N ALA A 109 -6.22 -1.64 3.22
CA ALA A 109 -5.17 -1.04 4.02
C ALA A 109 -5.04 -1.76 5.37
N PHE A 110 -3.82 -2.08 5.75
CA PHE A 110 -3.52 -2.53 7.11
C PHE A 110 -3.28 -1.33 8.00
N VAL A 111 -4.04 -1.26 9.08
CA VAL A 111 -4.04 -0.15 10.02
C VAL A 111 -3.56 -0.65 11.37
N ASP A 112 -2.66 0.10 11.97
CA ASP A 112 -2.11 -0.19 13.29
C ASP A 112 -1.88 1.13 14.05
N LEU A 113 -1.67 1.05 15.35
CA LEU A 113 -1.28 2.21 16.12
C LEU A 113 0.11 2.68 15.71
N GLY A 114 0.20 3.94 15.32
CA GLY A 114 1.45 4.60 15.00
C GLY A 114 2.35 4.74 16.24
N ARG A 115 3.54 5.24 16.05
CA ARG A 115 4.44 5.52 17.19
C ARG A 115 3.86 6.63 18.06
N PRO A 116 3.84 6.46 19.39
CA PRO A 116 3.45 7.54 20.28
C PRO A 116 4.45 8.69 20.18
N TRP A 117 3.95 9.91 20.25
CA TRP A 117 4.74 11.12 20.26
C TRP A 117 4.21 12.10 21.30
N THR A 118 5.04 13.01 21.77
CA THR A 118 4.66 14.02 22.73
C THR A 118 4.52 15.37 22.03
N ASN A 119 3.37 16.01 22.21
CA ASN A 119 3.14 17.34 21.65
C ASN A 119 3.92 18.43 22.44
N LYS A 120 3.80 19.68 21.98
CA LYS A 120 4.47 20.81 22.63
C LYS A 120 4.00 21.08 24.07
N ASP A 121 2.80 20.63 24.39
CA ASP A 121 2.16 20.79 25.70
C ASP A 121 2.47 19.62 26.65
N GLY A 122 3.33 18.69 26.23
CA GLY A 122 3.74 17.53 27.03
C GLY A 122 2.76 16.36 27.00
N GLU A 123 1.69 16.43 26.23
CA GLU A 123 0.71 15.36 26.11
C GLU A 123 1.19 14.26 25.18
N ARG A 124 1.09 13.01 25.62
CA ARG A 124 1.38 11.83 24.78
C ARG A 124 0.19 11.55 23.86
N LYS A 125 0.46 11.49 22.55
CA LYS A 125 -0.54 11.21 21.52
C LYS A 125 -0.11 10.02 20.68
N GLN A 126 -1.10 9.28 20.22
CA GLN A 126 -0.91 8.15 19.34
C GLN A 126 -2.12 8.06 18.41
N TYR A 127 -1.90 7.88 17.12
CA TYR A 127 -2.96 7.82 16.12
C TYR A 127 -2.89 6.51 15.35
N TRP A 128 -4.02 6.09 14.84
CA TRP A 128 -4.08 5.03 13.86
C TRP A 128 -3.36 5.45 12.58
N ASP A 129 -2.58 4.53 12.02
CA ASP A 129 -1.77 4.75 10.84
C ASP A 129 -1.87 3.55 9.90
N ALA A 130 -2.00 3.80 8.60
CA ALA A 130 -2.00 2.73 7.62
C ALA A 130 -0.56 2.36 7.26
N LYS A 131 -0.19 1.10 7.43
CA LYS A 131 1.18 0.61 7.28
C LYS A 131 1.50 0.14 5.88
N PHE A 132 0.57 -0.57 5.25
CA PHE A 132 0.74 -1.07 3.89
C PHE A 132 -0.60 -1.32 3.21
N LEU A 133 -0.55 -1.47 1.89
CA LEU A 133 -1.71 -1.73 1.06
C LEU A 133 -1.63 -3.13 0.45
N LYS A 134 -2.80 -3.75 0.24
CA LYS A 134 -2.96 -4.96 -0.57
C LYS A 134 -4.03 -4.75 -1.62
N LYS A 135 -4.00 -5.60 -2.64
CA LYS A 135 -5.04 -5.65 -3.67
C LYS A 135 -6.41 -5.92 -3.04
N TRP A 136 -7.40 -5.19 -3.54
CA TRP A 136 -8.80 -5.43 -3.16
C TRP A 136 -9.24 -6.83 -3.57
N GLU A 137 -9.95 -7.50 -2.66
CA GLU A 137 -10.60 -8.78 -2.92
C GLU A 137 -12.04 -8.70 -2.43
N ASP A 138 -13.00 -8.98 -3.33
CA ASP A 138 -14.42 -8.95 -3.01
C ASP A 138 -14.76 -9.98 -1.92
N GLY A 139 -15.63 -9.58 -0.99
CA GLY A 139 -16.12 -10.46 0.09
C GLY A 139 -15.15 -10.69 1.24
N LYS A 140 -13.93 -10.21 1.19
CA LYS A 140 -13.05 -10.16 2.37
C LYS A 140 -13.40 -8.96 3.24
N ALA A 141 -14.39 -9.14 4.14
CA ALA A 141 -14.41 -8.35 5.35
C ALA A 141 -13.09 -8.64 6.08
N ILE A 142 -12.33 -7.59 6.36
CA ILE A 142 -11.00 -7.76 6.92
C ILE A 142 -11.15 -8.22 8.37
N THR A 143 -11.06 -9.50 8.57
CA THR A 143 -10.73 -10.05 9.88
C THR A 143 -9.21 -10.02 9.94
N ILE A 144 -8.64 -9.16 10.75
CA ILE A 144 -7.23 -9.27 11.10
C ILE A 144 -7.15 -10.48 12.03
N SER A 145 -6.99 -11.67 11.47
CA SER A 145 -6.54 -12.81 12.22
C SER A 145 -5.10 -12.51 12.62
N GLY A 146 -4.84 -12.46 13.92
CA GLY A 146 -3.51 -12.24 14.46
C GLY A 146 -2.56 -13.41 14.23
N ASP A 147 -2.31 -13.75 13.00
CA ASP A 147 -1.26 -14.66 12.60
C ASP A 147 -0.05 -13.81 12.21
N ASP A 148 0.83 -13.57 13.18
CA ASP A 148 2.06 -12.76 13.05
C ASP A 148 3.04 -13.32 12.01
N ASN A 149 2.72 -14.44 11.36
CA ASN A 149 3.55 -15.11 10.36
C ASN A 149 3.15 -14.81 8.91
N ALA A 150 2.15 -13.98 8.67
CA ALA A 150 1.65 -13.68 7.32
C ALA A 150 2.02 -12.29 6.81
N ILE A 151 3.10 -11.69 7.28
CA ILE A 151 3.67 -10.50 6.66
C ILE A 151 4.70 -10.95 5.62
N PRO A 152 4.37 -10.98 4.35
CA PRO A 152 5.39 -11.13 3.32
C PRO A 152 6.10 -9.78 3.19
N PHE A 153 7.33 -9.76 3.60
CA PHE A 153 8.27 -8.70 3.28
C PHE A 153 8.64 -8.73 1.81
#